data_acffa82f13262b884e0e088bb1097a15
#
_entry.id   acffa82f13262b884e0e088bb1097a15
#
_cell.length_a   1.000
_cell.length_b   1.000
_cell.length_c   1.000
_cell.angle_alpha   90.00
_cell.angle_beta   90.00
_cell.angle_gamma   90.00
#
_symmetry.space_group_name_H-M   'P 1'
#
loop_
_entity.id
_entity.type
_entity.pdbx_description
1 polymer ?
#
loop_
_entity_poly.entity_id
_entity_poly.type
_entity_poly.pdbx_seq_one_letter_code
_entity_poly.pdbx_strand_id
1 'polypeptide(L)'
;SVVLVTHSAHVNAFRQAAPDLLLCVCDGSMAECAAAAIQKLREQPGHENITRVVTVCDDLPFLTGEALDDFIARAEAAEADGVYAIVRKEACLREYPTLRRTFFHLKEGDFTGGNVSLVSVSLFHGCIEKMKEVFALRKNPLKLAAWLGVSFIVKLLFRQLSLADVEAKVSALFGYRGRAVITEYACIGTDLDKAEEWAVAEKYL
;
A
#
# COMPACT_ATOMS: atom_id res chain seq x y z
N SER A 1 1.73 -5.64 -17.81
CA SER A 1 1.37 -4.23 -18.18
C SER A 1 1.26 -3.38 -16.92
N VAL A 2 1.57 -2.11 -17.06
CA VAL A 2 1.46 -1.09 -16.00
C VAL A 2 0.41 -0.08 -16.44
N VAL A 3 -0.49 0.32 -15.53
CA VAL A 3 -1.42 1.42 -15.72
C VAL A 3 -1.17 2.48 -14.65
N LEU A 4 -0.99 3.73 -15.07
CA LEU A 4 -0.94 4.87 -14.18
C LEU A 4 -2.33 5.46 -14.03
N VAL A 5 -2.80 5.56 -12.78
CA VAL A 5 -4.05 6.26 -12.47
C VAL A 5 -3.73 7.72 -12.18
N THR A 6 -4.40 8.62 -12.86
CA THR A 6 -4.16 10.05 -12.69
C THR A 6 -5.46 10.84 -12.69
N HIS A 7 -5.44 11.99 -12.01
CA HIS A 7 -6.53 12.97 -12.06
C HIS A 7 -6.55 13.69 -13.43
N SER A 8 -7.73 14.06 -13.90
CA SER A 8 -7.93 14.72 -15.20
C SER A 8 -7.05 15.96 -15.39
N ALA A 9 -6.78 16.71 -14.31
CA ALA A 9 -5.92 17.89 -14.33
C ALA A 9 -4.46 17.62 -14.74
N HIS A 10 -3.96 16.37 -14.56
CA HIS A 10 -2.54 16.03 -14.75
C HIS A 10 -2.27 15.19 -16.01
N VAL A 11 -3.31 14.80 -16.75
CA VAL A 11 -3.21 13.92 -17.93
C VAL A 11 -2.20 14.42 -18.96
N ASN A 12 -2.22 15.73 -19.25
CA ASN A 12 -1.34 16.31 -20.28
C ASN A 12 0.13 16.23 -19.86
N ALA A 13 0.44 16.45 -18.58
CA ALA A 13 1.79 16.34 -18.07
C ALA A 13 2.33 14.90 -18.21
N PHE A 14 1.53 13.90 -17.84
CA PHE A 14 1.93 12.50 -17.98
C PHE A 14 2.06 12.06 -19.45
N ARG A 15 1.18 12.50 -20.34
CA ARG A 15 1.29 12.20 -21.78
C ARG A 15 2.55 12.79 -22.40
N GLN A 16 3.01 13.95 -21.92
CA GLN A 16 4.26 14.56 -22.38
C GLN A 16 5.50 13.84 -21.83
N ALA A 17 5.46 13.47 -20.54
CA ALA A 17 6.59 12.82 -19.88
C ALA A 17 6.75 11.34 -20.27
N ALA A 18 5.64 10.63 -20.48
CA ALA A 18 5.63 9.18 -20.77
C ALA A 18 4.49 8.84 -21.75
N PRO A 19 4.65 9.13 -23.06
CA PRO A 19 3.59 9.00 -24.06
C PRO A 19 3.07 7.57 -24.23
N ASP A 20 3.90 6.57 -24.00
CA ASP A 20 3.56 5.14 -24.14
C ASP A 20 2.94 4.53 -22.89
N LEU A 21 2.85 5.30 -21.81
CA LEU A 21 2.28 4.80 -20.55
C LEU A 21 0.76 4.70 -20.65
N LEU A 22 0.23 3.54 -20.27
CA LEU A 22 -1.22 3.33 -20.21
C LEU A 22 -1.81 4.18 -19.07
N LEU A 23 -2.55 5.23 -19.43
CA LEU A 23 -3.20 6.13 -18.48
C LEU A 23 -4.65 5.74 -18.23
N CYS A 24 -5.04 5.70 -16.95
CA CYS A 24 -6.41 5.63 -16.49
C CYS A 24 -6.77 6.95 -15.79
N VAL A 25 -7.68 7.70 -16.37
CA VAL A 25 -8.13 8.98 -15.80
C VAL A 25 -9.30 8.71 -14.86
N CYS A 26 -9.14 9.07 -13.60
CA CYS A 26 -10.18 8.90 -12.60
C CYS A 26 -10.11 10.02 -11.55
N ASP A 27 -11.22 10.76 -11.42
CA ASP A 27 -11.37 11.84 -10.45
C ASP A 27 -12.21 11.41 -9.24
N GLY A 28 -12.47 10.12 -9.12
CA GLY A 28 -13.24 9.50 -8.05
C GLY A 28 -12.44 9.19 -6.79
N SER A 29 -13.03 8.41 -5.90
CA SER A 29 -12.35 7.87 -4.73
C SER A 29 -11.26 6.87 -5.12
N MET A 30 -10.31 6.62 -4.22
CA MET A 30 -9.25 5.62 -4.42
C MET A 30 -9.81 4.26 -4.86
N ALA A 31 -10.93 3.84 -4.30
CA ALA A 31 -11.57 2.56 -4.63
C ALA A 31 -12.16 2.56 -6.06
N GLU A 32 -12.78 3.67 -6.48
CA GLU A 32 -13.29 3.84 -7.84
C GLU A 32 -12.14 3.89 -8.85
N CYS A 33 -11.07 4.59 -8.51
CA CYS A 33 -9.86 4.66 -9.34
C CYS A 33 -9.20 3.28 -9.50
N ALA A 34 -9.11 2.50 -8.43
CA ALA A 34 -8.58 1.14 -8.50
C ALA A 34 -9.44 0.22 -9.39
N ALA A 35 -10.77 0.32 -9.28
CA ALA A 35 -11.68 -0.44 -10.14
C ALA A 35 -11.53 -0.04 -11.62
N ALA A 36 -11.44 1.25 -11.91
CA ALA A 36 -11.22 1.75 -13.27
C ALA A 36 -9.87 1.29 -13.85
N ALA A 37 -8.80 1.28 -13.03
CA ALA A 37 -7.49 0.80 -13.42
C ALA A 37 -7.49 -0.70 -13.76
N ILE A 38 -8.17 -1.52 -12.95
CA ILE A 38 -8.33 -2.96 -13.21
C ILE A 38 -9.09 -3.18 -14.51
N GLN A 39 -10.16 -2.44 -14.74
CA GLN A 39 -10.91 -2.52 -15.98
C GLN A 39 -10.02 -2.15 -17.17
N LYS A 40 -9.25 -1.08 -17.06
CA LYS A 40 -8.32 -0.63 -18.08
C LYS A 40 -7.22 -1.65 -18.40
N LEU A 41 -6.74 -2.37 -17.39
CA LEU A 41 -5.79 -3.48 -17.57
C LEU A 41 -6.44 -4.65 -18.32
N ARG A 42 -7.67 -5.01 -18.01
CA ARG A 42 -8.40 -6.11 -18.66
C ARG A 42 -8.70 -5.85 -20.13
N GLU A 43 -8.73 -4.60 -20.55
CA GLU A 43 -8.88 -4.21 -21.96
C GLU A 43 -7.60 -4.45 -22.76
N GLN A 44 -6.46 -4.73 -22.10
CA GLN A 44 -5.20 -5.01 -22.79
C GLN A 44 -5.14 -6.47 -23.23
N PRO A 45 -4.61 -6.75 -24.42
CA PRO A 45 -4.46 -8.12 -24.91
C PRO A 45 -3.67 -9.01 -23.93
N GLY A 46 -4.21 -10.18 -23.63
CA GLY A 46 -3.62 -11.14 -22.69
C GLY A 46 -3.85 -10.85 -21.20
N HIS A 47 -4.63 -9.80 -20.87
CA HIS A 47 -4.94 -9.41 -19.49
C HIS A 47 -6.43 -9.53 -19.13
N GLU A 48 -7.23 -10.13 -20.00
CA GLU A 48 -8.68 -10.26 -19.83
C GLU A 48 -9.08 -10.99 -18.54
N ASN A 49 -8.26 -11.94 -18.12
CA ASN A 49 -8.51 -12.81 -16.97
C ASN A 49 -7.57 -12.54 -15.78
N ILE A 50 -7.08 -11.29 -15.62
CA ILE A 50 -6.27 -10.96 -14.45
C ILE A 50 -7.05 -11.19 -13.16
N THR A 51 -6.43 -11.89 -12.23
CA THR A 51 -6.99 -12.23 -10.92
C THR A 51 -6.32 -11.50 -9.79
N ARG A 52 -5.09 -11.00 -9.99
CA ARG A 52 -4.28 -10.28 -9.00
C ARG A 52 -3.61 -9.08 -9.64
N VAL A 53 -3.45 -8.02 -8.86
CA VAL A 53 -2.76 -6.79 -9.27
C VAL A 53 -1.79 -6.34 -8.17
N VAL A 54 -0.67 -5.79 -8.57
CA VAL A 54 0.23 -5.06 -7.67
C VAL A 54 -0.18 -3.60 -7.72
N THR A 55 -0.41 -3.01 -6.55
CA THR A 55 -0.64 -1.57 -6.41
C THR A 55 0.61 -0.92 -5.83
N VAL A 56 1.00 0.19 -6.41
CA VAL A 56 2.16 0.97 -6.02
C VAL A 56 1.73 2.43 -5.91
N CYS A 57 2.10 3.11 -4.83
CA CYS A 57 1.92 4.56 -4.75
C CYS A 57 2.92 5.27 -5.67
N ASP A 58 2.52 6.39 -6.24
CA ASP A 58 3.31 7.14 -7.22
C ASP A 58 4.34 8.11 -6.60
N ASP A 59 4.36 8.21 -5.28
CA ASP A 59 5.23 9.06 -4.49
C ASP A 59 6.49 8.35 -3.94
N LEU A 60 6.92 7.26 -4.60
CA LEU A 60 8.07 6.43 -4.23
C LEU A 60 9.27 6.64 -5.16
N PRO A 61 10.02 7.76 -5.05
CA PRO A 61 11.09 8.09 -6.00
C PRO A 61 12.29 7.13 -5.95
N PHE A 62 12.44 6.39 -4.85
CA PHE A 62 13.57 5.46 -4.65
C PHE A 62 13.22 4.00 -4.97
N LEU A 63 11.96 3.72 -5.38
CA LEU A 63 11.53 2.36 -5.65
C LEU A 63 12.36 1.74 -6.78
N THR A 64 12.92 0.57 -6.52
CA THR A 64 13.71 -0.21 -7.50
C THR A 64 12.94 -1.41 -8.00
N GLY A 65 13.27 -1.87 -9.21
CA GLY A 65 12.72 -3.11 -9.77
C GLY A 65 13.05 -4.32 -8.89
N GLU A 66 14.27 -4.40 -8.33
CA GLU A 66 14.69 -5.46 -7.42
C GLU A 66 13.81 -5.54 -6.16
N ALA A 67 13.53 -4.39 -5.54
CA ALA A 67 12.67 -4.32 -4.35
C ALA A 67 11.24 -4.77 -4.67
N LEU A 68 10.73 -4.40 -5.84
CA LEU A 68 9.41 -4.77 -6.29
C LEU A 68 9.32 -6.27 -6.61
N ASP A 69 10.32 -6.82 -7.28
CA ASP A 69 10.39 -8.25 -7.63
C ASP A 69 10.49 -9.13 -6.36
N ASP A 70 11.34 -8.75 -5.37
CA ASP A 70 11.39 -9.43 -4.06
C ASP A 70 10.03 -9.41 -3.38
N PHE A 71 9.38 -8.24 -3.32
CA PHE A 71 8.06 -8.14 -2.72
C PHE A 71 7.04 -9.03 -3.43
N ILE A 72 6.98 -9.01 -4.77
CA ILE A 72 6.04 -9.81 -5.55
C ILE A 72 6.24 -11.29 -5.28
N ALA A 73 7.48 -11.79 -5.35
CA ALA A 73 7.79 -13.20 -5.12
C ALA A 73 7.35 -13.67 -3.73
N ARG A 74 7.60 -12.86 -2.69
CA ARG A 74 7.21 -13.18 -1.31
C ARG A 74 5.71 -13.04 -1.08
N ALA A 75 5.08 -12.07 -1.73
CA ALA A 75 3.64 -11.86 -1.64
C ALA A 75 2.86 -12.99 -2.32
N GLU A 76 3.36 -13.52 -3.43
CA GLU A 76 2.78 -14.69 -4.09
C GLU A 76 2.89 -15.95 -3.22
N ALA A 77 4.05 -16.15 -2.58
CA ALA A 77 4.27 -17.28 -1.66
C ALA A 77 3.41 -17.21 -0.39
N ALA A 78 2.87 -16.05 -0.03
CA ALA A 78 1.99 -15.91 1.13
C ALA A 78 0.58 -16.50 0.93
N GLU A 79 0.20 -16.85 -0.31
CA GLU A 79 -1.09 -17.47 -0.67
C GLU A 79 -2.30 -16.76 -0.04
N ALA A 80 -2.31 -15.42 -0.07
CA ALA A 80 -3.34 -14.58 0.51
C ALA A 80 -4.07 -13.75 -0.55
N ASP A 81 -5.28 -13.29 -0.24
CA ASP A 81 -6.08 -12.44 -1.13
C ASP A 81 -5.55 -11.02 -1.20
N GLY A 82 -4.95 -10.56 -0.11
CA GLY A 82 -4.29 -9.28 -0.01
C GLY A 82 -3.00 -9.38 0.78
N VAL A 83 -1.90 -8.88 0.22
CA VAL A 83 -0.59 -8.84 0.87
C VAL A 83 -0.07 -7.41 0.86
N TYR A 84 0.32 -6.90 2.02
CA TYR A 84 0.80 -5.55 2.20
C TYR A 84 2.27 -5.55 2.64
N ALA A 85 3.09 -4.69 2.04
CA ALA A 85 4.46 -4.52 2.48
C ALA A 85 4.52 -3.75 3.80
N ILE A 86 5.36 -4.17 4.72
CA ILE A 86 5.78 -3.39 5.89
C ILE A 86 7.30 -3.37 5.95
N VAL A 87 7.87 -2.22 6.29
CA VAL A 87 9.32 -1.99 6.25
C VAL A 87 9.85 -1.86 7.66
N ARG A 88 10.99 -2.51 7.94
CA ARG A 88 11.66 -2.38 9.24
C ARG A 88 12.19 -0.97 9.45
N LYS A 89 12.01 -0.44 10.65
CA LYS A 89 12.56 0.86 11.07
C LYS A 89 14.06 0.93 10.87
N GLU A 90 14.76 -0.14 11.21
CA GLU A 90 16.22 -0.22 11.10
C GLU A 90 16.68 -0.07 9.64
N ALA A 91 15.94 -0.65 8.69
CA ALA A 91 16.22 -0.50 7.27
C ALA A 91 16.03 0.97 6.82
N CYS A 92 14.91 1.60 7.21
CA CYS A 92 14.65 3.00 6.89
C CYS A 92 15.74 3.93 7.46
N LEU A 93 16.13 3.73 8.72
CA LEU A 93 17.13 4.57 9.35
C LEU A 93 18.55 4.33 8.81
N ARG A 94 18.83 3.13 8.29
CA ARG A 94 20.10 2.80 7.65
C ARG A 94 20.24 3.48 6.29
N GLU A 95 19.19 3.44 5.48
CA GLU A 95 19.23 3.92 4.09
C GLU A 95 18.88 5.40 3.96
N TYR A 96 17.87 5.86 4.72
CA TYR A 96 17.36 7.24 4.64
C TYR A 96 17.25 7.89 6.02
N PRO A 97 18.36 8.06 6.77
CA PRO A 97 18.33 8.50 8.17
C PRO A 97 17.77 9.90 8.38
N THR A 98 17.75 10.75 7.34
CA THR A 98 17.27 12.12 7.41
C THR A 98 15.80 12.27 7.00
N LEU A 99 15.20 11.26 6.39
CA LEU A 99 13.78 11.26 6.04
C LEU A 99 12.94 10.81 7.23
N ARG A 100 11.94 11.63 7.57
CA ARG A 100 11.06 11.35 8.73
C ARG A 100 9.98 10.36 8.36
N ARG A 101 9.77 9.37 9.23
CA ARG A 101 8.74 8.33 9.07
C ARG A 101 7.99 8.12 10.37
N THR A 102 6.74 7.71 10.25
CA THR A 102 5.93 7.26 11.39
C THR A 102 6.09 5.75 11.53
N PHE A 103 6.53 5.32 12.71
CA PHE A 103 6.70 3.91 13.01
C PHE A 103 5.63 3.45 14.02
N PHE A 104 5.16 2.22 13.84
CA PHE A 104 4.32 1.51 14.78
C PHE A 104 5.07 0.31 15.37
N HIS A 105 4.73 -0.03 16.60
CA HIS A 105 5.38 -1.11 17.34
C HIS A 105 4.54 -2.37 17.32
N LEU A 106 5.17 -3.49 16.93
CA LEU A 106 4.66 -4.84 17.10
C LEU A 106 5.64 -5.65 17.94
N LYS A 107 5.24 -6.84 18.39
CA LYS A 107 6.16 -7.78 19.09
C LYS A 107 7.40 -8.12 18.26
N GLU A 108 7.24 -8.15 16.95
CA GLU A 108 8.30 -8.48 15.99
C GLU A 108 9.25 -7.34 15.68
N GLY A 109 8.99 -6.13 16.20
CA GLY A 109 9.83 -4.94 16.02
C GLY A 109 9.07 -3.67 15.72
N ASP A 110 9.79 -2.64 15.28
CA ASP A 110 9.22 -1.38 14.82
C ASP A 110 9.15 -1.36 13.28
N PHE A 111 8.00 -0.95 12.75
CA PHE A 111 7.74 -0.96 11.31
C PHE A 111 7.06 0.34 10.85
N THR A 112 7.22 0.64 9.57
CA THR A 112 6.36 1.59 8.86
C THR A 112 5.57 0.86 7.78
N GLY A 113 4.46 1.43 7.33
CA GLY A 113 3.74 0.94 6.17
C GLY A 113 4.60 1.04 4.91
N GLY A 114 4.55 0.03 4.06
CA GLY A 114 5.04 0.12 2.71
C GLY A 114 3.92 0.66 1.80
N ASN A 115 4.29 1.21 0.68
CA ASN A 115 3.35 1.78 -0.28
C ASN A 115 3.13 0.86 -1.49
N VAL A 116 3.31 -0.45 -1.25
CA VAL A 116 3.14 -1.53 -2.24
C VAL A 116 2.26 -2.62 -1.66
N SER A 117 1.31 -3.12 -2.47
CA SER A 117 0.50 -4.28 -2.09
C SER A 117 0.20 -5.17 -3.29
N LEU A 118 0.01 -6.47 -3.04
CA LEU A 118 -0.50 -7.44 -4.02
C LEU A 118 -1.91 -7.83 -3.60
N VAL A 119 -2.90 -7.62 -4.47
CA VAL A 119 -4.32 -7.75 -4.11
C VAL A 119 -5.06 -8.55 -5.15
N SER A 120 -5.92 -9.48 -4.72
CA SER A 120 -6.86 -10.14 -5.62
C SER A 120 -7.92 -9.16 -6.12
N VAL A 121 -8.28 -9.27 -7.38
CA VAL A 121 -9.32 -8.41 -7.99
C VAL A 121 -10.67 -8.60 -7.29
N SER A 122 -10.97 -9.81 -6.82
CA SER A 122 -12.19 -10.10 -6.04
C SER A 122 -12.25 -9.31 -4.74
N LEU A 123 -11.11 -9.10 -4.07
CA LEU A 123 -11.03 -8.30 -2.84
C LEU A 123 -11.39 -6.84 -3.11
N PHE A 124 -10.90 -6.26 -4.20
CA PHE A 124 -11.28 -4.89 -4.58
C PHE A 124 -12.80 -4.74 -4.71
N HIS A 125 -13.45 -5.63 -5.47
CA HIS A 125 -14.90 -5.57 -5.67
C HIS A 125 -15.69 -5.79 -4.37
N GLY A 126 -15.24 -6.71 -3.50
CA GLY A 126 -15.94 -7.06 -2.26
C GLY A 126 -15.71 -6.10 -1.10
N CYS A 127 -14.65 -5.29 -1.13
CA CYS A 127 -14.22 -4.49 0.02
C CYS A 127 -14.31 -2.98 -0.16
N ILE A 128 -14.75 -2.47 -1.33
CA ILE A 128 -14.81 -1.04 -1.60
C ILE A 128 -15.55 -0.26 -0.50
N GLU A 129 -16.74 -0.72 -0.13
CA GLU A 129 -17.54 -0.02 0.89
C GLU A 129 -16.89 -0.10 2.29
N LYS A 130 -16.35 -1.27 2.66
CA LYS A 130 -15.63 -1.42 3.92
C LYS A 130 -14.35 -0.58 3.96
N MET A 131 -13.64 -0.48 2.84
CA MET A 131 -12.47 0.40 2.74
C MET A 131 -12.84 1.86 2.94
N LYS A 132 -13.92 2.33 2.32
CA LYS A 132 -14.45 3.69 2.52
C LYS A 132 -14.78 3.94 4.00
N GLU A 133 -15.43 2.98 4.67
CA GLU A 133 -15.77 3.04 6.08
C GLU A 133 -14.50 3.15 6.96
N VAL A 134 -13.52 2.29 6.75
CA VAL A 134 -12.25 2.32 7.49
C VAL A 134 -11.51 3.64 7.28
N PHE A 135 -11.44 4.13 6.06
CA PHE A 135 -10.84 5.44 5.77
C PHE A 135 -11.56 6.59 6.48
N ALA A 136 -12.89 6.53 6.59
CA ALA A 136 -13.66 7.53 7.34
C ALA A 136 -13.37 7.46 8.86
N LEU A 137 -13.20 6.25 9.40
CA LEU A 137 -12.93 6.02 10.82
C LEU A 137 -11.54 6.51 11.26
N ARG A 138 -10.54 6.60 10.36
CA ARG A 138 -9.17 7.05 10.70
C ARG A 138 -9.12 8.42 11.38
N LYS A 139 -10.11 9.27 11.13
CA LYS A 139 -10.23 10.61 11.72
C LYS A 139 -10.88 10.59 13.12
N ASN A 140 -11.40 9.46 13.57
CA ASN A 140 -12.04 9.32 14.88
C ASN A 140 -11.44 8.13 15.64
N PRO A 141 -10.43 8.38 16.49
CA PRO A 141 -9.69 7.31 17.16
C PRO A 141 -10.57 6.45 18.09
N LEU A 142 -11.63 7.03 18.69
CA LEU A 142 -12.54 6.28 19.55
C LEU A 142 -13.40 5.30 18.74
N LYS A 143 -13.92 5.73 17.60
CA LYS A 143 -14.69 4.85 16.71
C LYS A 143 -13.80 3.77 16.10
N LEU A 144 -12.57 4.13 15.71
CA LEU A 144 -11.59 3.17 15.22
C LEU A 144 -11.25 2.14 16.30
N ALA A 145 -11.06 2.56 17.55
CA ALA A 145 -10.81 1.68 18.68
C ALA A 145 -11.98 0.72 18.93
N ALA A 146 -13.20 1.23 18.92
CA ALA A 146 -14.40 0.40 19.07
C ALA A 146 -14.52 -0.63 17.94
N TRP A 147 -14.20 -0.24 16.71
CA TRP A 147 -14.21 -1.11 15.54
C TRP A 147 -13.11 -2.19 15.57
N LEU A 148 -11.91 -1.84 16.04
CA LEU A 148 -10.82 -2.78 16.25
C LEU A 148 -11.07 -3.76 17.40
N GLY A 149 -11.83 -3.36 18.40
CA GLY A 149 -12.18 -4.16 19.58
C GLY A 149 -11.22 -3.97 20.75
N VAL A 150 -11.76 -4.12 21.96
CA VAL A 150 -11.05 -3.83 23.22
C VAL A 150 -9.78 -4.66 23.36
N SER A 151 -9.82 -5.96 23.05
CA SER A 151 -8.64 -6.82 23.14
C SER A 151 -7.46 -6.35 22.26
N PHE A 152 -7.77 -5.88 21.05
CA PHE A 152 -6.77 -5.33 20.14
C PHE A 152 -6.14 -4.05 20.74
N ILE A 153 -6.97 -3.15 21.27
CA ILE A 153 -6.51 -1.90 21.88
C ILE A 153 -5.67 -2.16 23.13
N VAL A 154 -6.08 -3.10 23.99
CA VAL A 154 -5.30 -3.49 25.17
C VAL A 154 -3.92 -4.01 24.76
N LYS A 155 -3.86 -4.92 23.78
CA LYS A 155 -2.57 -5.42 23.25
C LYS A 155 -1.71 -4.30 22.68
N LEU A 156 -2.30 -3.33 21.96
CA LEU A 156 -1.58 -2.18 21.42
C LEU A 156 -1.01 -1.29 22.54
N LEU A 157 -1.80 -0.95 23.55
CA LEU A 157 -1.38 -0.11 24.69
C LEU A 157 -0.25 -0.75 25.50
N PHE A 158 -0.31 -2.06 25.69
CA PHE A 158 0.73 -2.80 26.41
C PHE A 158 1.89 -3.28 25.51
N ARG A 159 1.95 -2.82 24.24
CA ARG A 159 2.98 -3.22 23.27
C ARG A 159 3.05 -4.73 23.07
N GLN A 160 1.92 -5.41 23.16
CA GLN A 160 1.76 -6.86 23.04
C GLN A 160 1.07 -7.27 21.73
N LEU A 161 0.85 -6.32 20.83
CA LEU A 161 0.26 -6.58 19.52
C LEU A 161 1.28 -7.26 18.63
N SER A 162 0.93 -8.41 18.06
CA SER A 162 1.77 -9.13 17.10
C SER A 162 1.30 -8.90 15.67
N LEU A 163 2.16 -9.17 14.69
CA LEU A 163 1.79 -9.15 13.28
C LEU A 163 0.62 -10.11 13.00
N ALA A 164 0.66 -11.31 13.59
CA ALA A 164 -0.41 -12.28 13.47
C ALA A 164 -1.76 -11.77 14.01
N ASP A 165 -1.76 -10.99 15.10
CA ASP A 165 -2.99 -10.37 15.62
C ASP A 165 -3.57 -9.36 14.60
N VAL A 166 -2.70 -8.57 13.96
CA VAL A 166 -3.11 -7.59 12.93
C VAL A 166 -3.67 -8.31 11.71
N GLU A 167 -2.98 -9.31 11.19
CA GLU A 167 -3.41 -10.11 10.04
C GLU A 167 -4.74 -10.81 10.29
N ALA A 168 -4.91 -11.43 11.46
CA ALA A 168 -6.15 -12.06 11.86
C ALA A 168 -7.31 -11.06 11.94
N LYS A 169 -7.04 -9.87 12.51
CA LYS A 169 -8.05 -8.83 12.64
C LYS A 169 -8.47 -8.28 11.28
N VAL A 170 -7.51 -7.97 10.40
CA VAL A 170 -7.78 -7.50 9.04
C VAL A 170 -8.57 -8.56 8.26
N SER A 171 -8.13 -9.81 8.32
CA SER A 171 -8.81 -10.93 7.63
C SER A 171 -10.27 -11.09 8.10
N ALA A 172 -10.51 -11.02 9.41
CA ALA A 172 -11.86 -11.13 9.97
C ALA A 172 -12.76 -9.95 9.57
N LEU A 173 -12.21 -8.73 9.51
CA LEU A 173 -12.96 -7.54 9.16
C LEU A 173 -13.37 -7.49 7.69
N PHE A 174 -12.46 -7.86 6.82
CA PHE A 174 -12.70 -7.79 5.38
C PHE A 174 -13.32 -9.08 4.82
N GLY A 175 -13.23 -10.20 5.53
CA GLY A 175 -13.70 -11.50 5.06
C GLY A 175 -12.77 -12.14 4.01
N TYR A 176 -11.51 -11.69 3.94
CA TYR A 176 -10.47 -12.17 3.03
C TYR A 176 -9.19 -12.44 3.79
N ARG A 177 -8.36 -13.34 3.26
CA ARG A 177 -7.07 -13.65 3.87
C ARG A 177 -6.06 -12.53 3.59
N GLY A 178 -5.78 -11.72 4.62
CA GLY A 178 -4.77 -10.66 4.59
C GLY A 178 -3.46 -11.13 5.22
N ARG A 179 -2.33 -10.76 4.63
CA ARG A 179 -0.98 -11.00 5.13
C ARG A 179 -0.11 -9.77 4.99
N ALA A 180 0.96 -9.70 5.76
CA ALA A 180 1.99 -8.69 5.58
C ALA A 180 3.34 -9.37 5.25
N VAL A 181 4.09 -8.73 4.36
CA VAL A 181 5.47 -9.10 4.04
C VAL A 181 6.39 -8.06 4.66
N ILE A 182 7.23 -8.52 5.60
CA ILE A 182 8.27 -7.66 6.18
C ILE A 182 9.40 -7.56 5.18
N THR A 183 9.78 -6.37 4.75
CA THR A 183 10.89 -6.14 3.82
C THR A 183 11.99 -5.30 4.45
N GLU A 184 13.22 -5.53 3.97
CA GLU A 184 14.41 -4.73 4.30
C GLU A 184 14.65 -3.61 3.25
N TYR A 185 13.90 -3.57 2.16
CA TYR A 185 13.98 -2.52 1.15
C TYR A 185 13.26 -1.26 1.63
N ALA A 186 14.02 -0.31 2.18
CA ALA A 186 13.51 0.94 2.72
C ALA A 186 12.77 1.78 1.67
N CYS A 187 13.16 1.67 0.39
CA CYS A 187 12.54 2.37 -0.73
C CYS A 187 11.03 2.07 -0.90
N ILE A 188 10.56 0.89 -0.46
CA ILE A 188 9.14 0.53 -0.49
C ILE A 188 8.30 1.35 0.50
N GLY A 189 8.90 1.79 1.61
CA GLY A 189 8.23 2.58 2.66
C GLY A 189 8.62 4.04 2.67
N THR A 190 9.31 4.55 1.64
CA THR A 190 9.83 5.92 1.61
C THR A 190 9.13 6.76 0.57
N ASP A 191 7.91 7.21 0.92
CA ASP A 191 7.11 8.18 0.17
C ASP A 191 7.53 9.61 0.50
N LEU A 192 7.29 10.54 -0.42
CA LEU A 192 7.58 11.97 -0.27
C LEU A 192 6.28 12.78 -0.36
N ASP A 193 5.73 13.12 0.80
CA ASP A 193 4.46 13.85 0.90
C ASP A 193 4.60 15.38 0.79
N LYS A 194 5.81 15.91 1.08
CA LYS A 194 6.02 17.34 1.24
C LYS A 194 7.15 17.83 0.35
N ALA A 195 6.98 19.06 -0.17
CA ALA A 195 8.01 19.72 -0.98
C ALA A 195 9.38 19.83 -0.28
N GLU A 196 9.39 19.98 1.05
CA GLU A 196 10.62 20.04 1.86
C GLU A 196 11.35 18.69 1.89
N GLU A 197 10.64 17.58 1.78
CA GLU A 197 11.22 16.24 1.74
C GLU A 197 11.93 15.97 0.42
N TRP A 198 11.47 16.56 -0.69
CA TRP A 198 12.14 16.47 -1.98
C TRP A 198 13.56 17.03 -1.96
N ALA A 199 13.77 18.20 -1.33
CA ALA A 199 15.09 18.77 -1.20
C ALA A 199 16.07 17.91 -0.37
N VAL A 200 15.51 17.11 0.56
CA VAL A 200 16.30 16.13 1.33
C VAL A 200 16.53 14.87 0.51
N ALA A 201 15.54 14.45 -0.24
CA ALA A 201 15.56 13.24 -1.06
C ALA A 201 16.56 13.33 -2.23
N GLU A 202 16.74 14.51 -2.82
CA GLU A 202 17.75 14.76 -3.87
C GLU A 202 19.17 14.33 -3.48
N LYS A 203 19.45 14.20 -2.19
CA LYS A 203 20.77 13.71 -1.71
C LYS A 203 20.95 12.21 -1.89
N TYR A 204 19.87 11.49 -2.15
CA TYR A 204 19.83 10.02 -2.28
C TYR A 204 19.54 9.55 -3.71
N LEU A 205 19.17 10.48 -4.61
CA LEU A 205 19.00 10.25 -6.05
C LEU A 205 20.32 10.43 -6.79
#